data_38c9f2bb779481eee927b699823f2829
#
_entry.id   38c9f2bb779481eee927b699823f2829
#
_cell.length_a   1.000
_cell.length_b   1.000
_cell.length_c   1.000
_cell.angle_alpha   90.00
_cell.angle_beta   90.00
_cell.angle_gamma   90.00
#
_symmetry.space_group_name_H-M   'P 1'
#
loop_
_entity.id
_entity.type
_entity.pdbx_description
1 polymer ?
#
loop_
_entity_poly.entity_id
_entity_poly.type
_entity_poly.pdbx_seq_one_letter_code
_entity_poly.pdbx_strand_id
1 'polypeptide(L)'
;TFGIIGFKSDKGVYINNGRVGAVEGPTAIRSQIAKHPWHWGTNVTVYDVGNIDGPNHSLEELQESLSQAIQRMYQLGIQPIVLGGGHGTAYGHYLGIQSSLEKDEQLAVINLDAHFDLRPYDQTGPNSGTGFRQMADHAKEKGQDFPYLILGIQEHNNNLFLFNYVAKKSMLGVLAT
;
A
#
# COMPACT_ATOMS: atom_id res chain seq x y z
N THR A 1 19.91 3.41 -5.06
CA THR A 1 19.14 3.15 -6.30
C THR A 1 17.67 2.99 -5.96
N PHE A 2 16.79 3.58 -6.77
CA PHE A 2 15.33 3.47 -6.61
C PHE A 2 14.70 2.87 -7.87
N GLY A 3 13.55 2.22 -7.72
CA GLY A 3 12.78 1.70 -8.84
C GLY A 3 11.32 2.11 -8.73
N ILE A 4 10.81 2.74 -9.76
CA ILE A 4 9.40 3.13 -9.86
C ILE A 4 8.63 1.99 -10.51
N ILE A 5 7.60 1.50 -9.82
CA ILE A 5 6.67 0.49 -10.33
C ILE A 5 5.23 0.99 -10.19
N GLY A 6 4.43 0.84 -11.24
CA GLY A 6 3.01 1.20 -11.19
C GLY A 6 2.14 0.01 -10.84
N PHE A 7 1.07 0.27 -10.08
CA PHE A 7 0.00 -0.70 -9.81
C PHE A 7 -1.29 -0.21 -10.50
N LYS A 8 -1.53 -0.66 -11.73
CA LYS A 8 -2.65 -0.22 -12.56
C LYS A 8 -3.92 -1.04 -12.27
N SER A 9 -4.47 -0.84 -11.08
CA SER A 9 -5.73 -1.47 -10.68
C SER A 9 -6.54 -0.59 -9.75
N ASP A 10 -7.84 -0.56 -9.95
CA ASP A 10 -8.84 0.02 -9.04
C ASP A 10 -9.93 -1.00 -8.66
N LYS A 11 -9.62 -2.29 -8.77
CA LYS A 11 -10.54 -3.37 -8.41
C LYS A 11 -10.99 -3.28 -6.95
N GLY A 12 -10.07 -3.00 -6.02
CA GLY A 12 -10.41 -2.78 -4.63
C GLY A 12 -11.35 -1.57 -4.42
N VAL A 13 -11.23 -0.54 -5.24
CA VAL A 13 -12.14 0.62 -5.24
C VAL A 13 -13.53 0.20 -5.72
N TYR A 14 -13.59 -0.57 -6.81
CA TYR A 14 -14.85 -1.10 -7.34
C TYR A 14 -15.57 -2.01 -6.33
N ILE A 15 -14.86 -2.96 -5.72
CA ILE A 15 -15.41 -3.86 -4.68
C ILE A 15 -15.94 -3.06 -3.49
N ASN A 16 -15.27 -1.96 -3.14
CA ASN A 16 -15.67 -1.05 -2.06
C ASN A 16 -16.81 -0.07 -2.47
N ASN A 17 -17.40 -0.23 -3.63
CA ASN A 17 -18.40 0.69 -4.21
C ASN A 17 -17.89 2.14 -4.33
N GLY A 18 -16.58 2.32 -4.48
CA GLY A 18 -15.95 3.62 -4.67
C GLY A 18 -15.95 4.07 -6.13
N ARG A 19 -15.50 5.31 -6.34
CA ARG A 19 -15.40 5.88 -7.69
C ARG A 19 -14.18 5.32 -8.40
N VAL A 20 -14.37 4.52 -9.44
CA VAL A 20 -13.31 3.98 -10.30
C VAL A 20 -12.59 5.08 -11.11
N GLY A 21 -11.43 4.74 -11.66
CA GLY A 21 -10.55 5.63 -12.43
C GLY A 21 -9.13 5.69 -11.90
N ALA A 22 -8.89 5.20 -10.67
CA ALA A 22 -7.56 5.18 -10.07
C ALA A 22 -6.56 4.30 -10.86
N VAL A 23 -7.04 3.38 -11.70
CA VAL A 23 -6.20 2.58 -12.61
C VAL A 23 -5.26 3.43 -13.47
N GLU A 24 -5.63 4.67 -13.80
CA GLU A 24 -4.79 5.60 -14.54
C GLU A 24 -3.78 6.38 -13.68
N GLY A 25 -3.84 6.22 -12.36
CA GLY A 25 -2.96 6.91 -11.41
C GLY A 25 -1.48 6.79 -11.76
N PRO A 26 -0.91 5.59 -11.99
CA PRO A 26 0.50 5.45 -12.34
C PRO A 26 0.92 6.22 -13.61
N THR A 27 0.07 6.24 -14.62
CA THR A 27 0.30 6.98 -15.86
C THR A 27 0.28 8.50 -15.62
N ALA A 28 -0.75 8.96 -14.90
CA ALA A 28 -0.92 10.37 -14.57
C ALA A 28 0.25 10.90 -13.72
N ILE A 29 0.67 10.16 -12.71
CA ILE A 29 1.78 10.53 -11.83
C ILE A 29 3.09 10.62 -12.64
N ARG A 30 3.41 9.61 -13.47
CA ARG A 30 4.61 9.64 -14.32
C ARG A 30 4.63 10.84 -15.25
N SER A 31 3.50 11.19 -15.85
CA SER A 31 3.41 12.35 -16.75
C SER A 31 3.67 13.68 -16.05
N GLN A 32 3.44 13.76 -14.73
CA GLN A 32 3.79 14.95 -13.94
C GLN A 32 5.25 14.89 -13.49
N ILE A 33 5.73 13.78 -12.97
CA ILE A 33 7.13 13.60 -12.54
C ILE A 33 8.09 13.95 -13.70
N ALA A 34 7.79 13.53 -14.92
CA ALA A 34 8.61 13.81 -16.10
C ALA A 34 8.77 15.29 -16.45
N LYS A 35 7.94 16.17 -15.87
CA LYS A 35 8.03 17.64 -16.07
C LYS A 35 8.91 18.33 -15.02
N HIS A 36 9.29 17.62 -13.96
CA HIS A 36 10.09 18.21 -12.90
C HIS A 36 11.59 18.14 -13.19
N PRO A 37 12.35 19.20 -12.90
CA PRO A 37 13.80 19.16 -13.06
C PRO A 37 14.42 18.18 -12.06
N TRP A 38 15.53 17.57 -12.48
CA TRP A 38 16.30 16.65 -11.66
C TRP A 38 17.25 17.42 -10.73
N HIS A 39 17.07 17.27 -9.40
CA HIS A 39 17.88 17.96 -8.39
C HIS A 39 18.73 17.01 -7.52
N TRP A 40 18.72 15.72 -7.79
CA TRP A 40 19.35 14.70 -6.93
C TRP A 40 20.82 14.40 -7.23
N GLY A 41 21.43 15.11 -8.18
CA GLY A 41 22.81 14.89 -8.60
C GLY A 41 23.03 13.53 -9.30
N THR A 42 24.29 13.12 -9.42
CA THR A 42 24.68 11.89 -10.14
C THR A 42 24.67 10.65 -9.26
N ASN A 43 24.54 10.80 -7.93
CA ASN A 43 24.62 9.68 -6.98
C ASN A 43 23.28 8.93 -6.81
N VAL A 44 22.19 9.46 -7.35
CA VAL A 44 20.87 8.86 -7.28
C VAL A 44 20.49 8.33 -8.65
N THR A 45 20.21 7.04 -8.73
CA THR A 45 19.71 6.39 -9.93
C THR A 45 18.27 5.95 -9.69
N VAL A 46 17.39 6.27 -10.63
CA VAL A 46 15.99 5.86 -10.61
C VAL A 46 15.69 5.10 -11.90
N TYR A 47 15.18 3.89 -11.76
CA TYR A 47 14.68 3.07 -12.87
C TYR A 47 13.16 3.11 -12.90
N ASP A 48 12.57 3.17 -14.08
CA ASP A 48 11.16 2.83 -14.25
C ASP A 48 11.08 1.35 -14.67
N VAL A 49 10.50 0.54 -13.81
CA VAL A 49 10.41 -0.91 -13.99
C VAL A 49 9.06 -1.36 -14.58
N GLY A 50 8.23 -0.40 -14.99
CA GLY A 50 6.95 -0.68 -15.63
C GLY A 50 5.77 -0.78 -14.68
N ASN A 51 4.80 -1.62 -14.99
CA ASN A 51 3.55 -1.73 -14.25
C ASN A 51 3.18 -3.18 -13.96
N ILE A 52 2.51 -3.38 -12.83
CA ILE A 52 1.61 -4.51 -12.61
C ILE A 52 0.25 -4.09 -13.17
N ASP A 53 -0.22 -4.83 -14.16
CA ASP A 53 -1.47 -4.60 -14.88
C ASP A 53 -2.08 -5.95 -15.25
N GLY A 54 -3.40 -6.05 -15.23
CA GLY A 54 -4.09 -7.28 -15.57
C GLY A 54 -5.60 -7.15 -15.40
N PRO A 55 -6.32 -6.72 -16.46
CA PRO A 55 -7.75 -6.47 -16.37
C PRO A 55 -8.57 -7.72 -15.97
N ASN A 56 -8.06 -8.91 -16.28
CA ASN A 56 -8.73 -10.18 -16.00
C ASN A 56 -8.29 -10.87 -14.70
N HIS A 57 -7.30 -10.30 -13.98
CA HIS A 57 -6.82 -10.85 -12.71
C HIS A 57 -7.64 -10.33 -11.54
N SER A 58 -7.75 -11.10 -10.46
CA SER A 58 -8.34 -10.64 -9.20
C SER A 58 -7.46 -9.57 -8.54
N LEU A 59 -7.99 -8.91 -7.50
CA LEU A 59 -7.21 -7.97 -6.70
C LEU A 59 -6.02 -8.67 -6.04
N GLU A 60 -6.26 -9.86 -5.50
CA GLU A 60 -5.28 -10.67 -4.80
C GLU A 60 -4.15 -11.14 -5.73
N GLU A 61 -4.48 -11.58 -6.95
CA GLU A 61 -3.47 -11.97 -7.95
C GLU A 61 -2.58 -10.79 -8.34
N LEU A 62 -3.14 -9.58 -8.47
CA LEU A 62 -2.37 -8.38 -8.75
C LEU A 62 -1.51 -7.96 -7.55
N GLN A 63 -2.01 -8.10 -6.33
CA GLN A 63 -1.25 -7.84 -5.10
C GLN A 63 -0.09 -8.81 -4.96
N GLU A 64 -0.29 -10.09 -5.27
CA GLU A 64 0.78 -11.09 -5.28
C GLU A 64 1.83 -10.78 -6.35
N SER A 65 1.41 -10.40 -7.55
CA SER A 65 2.33 -9.99 -8.63
C SER A 65 3.17 -8.77 -8.23
N LEU A 66 2.55 -7.78 -7.56
CA LEU A 66 3.27 -6.63 -7.01
C LEU A 66 4.26 -7.06 -5.93
N SER A 67 3.85 -7.94 -5.03
CA SER A 67 4.69 -8.48 -3.96
C SER A 67 5.96 -9.13 -4.52
N GLN A 68 5.82 -10.00 -5.53
CA GLN A 68 6.96 -10.66 -6.18
C GLN A 68 7.90 -9.67 -6.87
N ALA A 69 7.36 -8.65 -7.54
CA ALA A 69 8.16 -7.61 -8.16
C ALA A 69 8.95 -6.79 -7.12
N ILE A 70 8.31 -6.39 -6.01
CA ILE A 70 8.95 -5.69 -4.90
C ILE A 70 10.06 -6.54 -4.27
N GLN A 71 9.79 -7.82 -4.00
CA GLN A 71 10.79 -8.74 -3.47
C GLN A 71 12.00 -8.83 -4.40
N ARG A 72 11.78 -8.92 -5.72
CA ARG A 72 12.86 -8.94 -6.69
C ARG A 72 13.67 -7.65 -6.71
N MET A 73 13.03 -6.49 -6.62
CA MET A 73 13.71 -5.20 -6.51
C MET A 73 14.59 -5.14 -5.26
N TYR A 74 14.06 -5.58 -4.12
CA TYR A 74 14.78 -5.60 -2.84
C TYR A 74 16.04 -6.48 -2.91
N GLN A 75 15.94 -7.69 -3.50
CA GLN A 75 17.07 -8.59 -3.74
C GLN A 75 18.16 -7.98 -4.61
N LEU A 76 17.82 -7.05 -5.49
CA LEU A 76 18.74 -6.31 -6.35
C LEU A 76 19.29 -5.03 -5.70
N GLY A 77 18.97 -4.74 -4.45
CA GLY A 77 19.34 -3.51 -3.75
C GLY A 77 18.63 -2.27 -4.29
N ILE A 78 17.46 -2.44 -4.90
CA ILE A 78 16.63 -1.37 -5.45
C ILE A 78 15.51 -1.05 -4.48
N GLN A 79 15.47 0.18 -3.98
CA GLN A 79 14.40 0.67 -3.12
C GLN A 79 13.12 0.93 -3.94
N PRO A 80 12.00 0.26 -3.66
CA PRO A 80 10.79 0.42 -4.43
C PRO A 80 10.06 1.73 -4.13
N ILE A 81 9.54 2.36 -5.18
CA ILE A 81 8.57 3.47 -5.13
C ILE A 81 7.35 2.99 -5.93
N VAL A 82 6.25 2.70 -5.24
CA VAL A 82 5.05 2.18 -5.88
C VAL A 82 4.09 3.33 -6.19
N LEU A 83 3.78 3.49 -7.47
CA LEU A 83 2.73 4.41 -7.92
C LEU A 83 1.40 3.68 -7.88
N GLY A 84 0.52 4.06 -6.97
CA GLY A 84 -0.77 3.42 -6.83
C GLY A 84 -1.75 3.79 -7.92
N GLY A 85 -2.59 2.84 -8.16
CA GLY A 85 -3.97 2.90 -8.53
C GLY A 85 -4.84 3.10 -7.30
N GLY A 86 -5.77 2.15 -7.04
CA GLY A 86 -6.54 2.13 -5.80
C GLY A 86 -5.71 1.73 -4.57
N HIS A 87 -6.22 2.02 -3.37
CA HIS A 87 -5.50 1.82 -2.10
C HIS A 87 -5.20 0.33 -1.78
N GLY A 88 -5.81 -0.62 -2.50
CA GLY A 88 -5.40 -2.04 -2.46
C GLY A 88 -3.94 -2.30 -2.83
N THR A 89 -3.26 -1.33 -3.47
CA THR A 89 -1.81 -1.30 -3.71
C THR A 89 -1.01 -1.52 -2.43
N ALA A 90 -1.44 -0.95 -1.32
CA ALA A 90 -0.70 -0.94 -0.06
C ALA A 90 -0.41 -2.36 0.46
N TYR A 91 -1.38 -3.28 0.35
CA TYR A 91 -1.17 -4.66 0.82
C TYR A 91 -0.16 -5.44 -0.01
N GLY A 92 -0.21 -5.33 -1.35
CA GLY A 92 0.80 -5.96 -2.22
C GLY A 92 2.21 -5.41 -1.98
N HIS A 93 2.34 -4.09 -1.74
CA HIS A 93 3.61 -3.48 -1.36
C HIS A 93 4.12 -4.02 -0.01
N TYR A 94 3.26 -4.04 1.00
CA TYR A 94 3.58 -4.61 2.32
C TYR A 94 4.08 -6.06 2.21
N LEU A 95 3.37 -6.92 1.48
CA LEU A 95 3.75 -8.33 1.31
C LEU A 95 5.15 -8.47 0.71
N GLY A 96 5.48 -7.67 -0.31
CA GLY A 96 6.78 -7.71 -0.96
C GLY A 96 7.93 -7.30 -0.03
N ILE A 97 7.75 -6.24 0.76
CA ILE A 97 8.75 -5.82 1.77
C ILE A 97 8.84 -6.87 2.88
N GLN A 98 7.70 -7.29 3.44
CA GLN A 98 7.66 -8.27 4.53
C GLN A 98 8.36 -9.59 4.15
N SER A 99 8.18 -10.05 2.91
CA SER A 99 8.83 -11.25 2.39
C SER A 99 10.33 -11.10 2.13
N SER A 100 10.83 -9.87 2.15
CA SER A 100 12.25 -9.55 1.90
C SER A 100 13.04 -9.30 3.18
N LEU A 101 12.36 -9.20 4.32
CA LEU A 101 13.01 -8.94 5.61
C LEU A 101 13.79 -10.15 6.10
N GLU A 102 14.90 -9.89 6.77
CA GLU A 102 15.65 -10.89 7.52
C GLU A 102 14.94 -11.21 8.85
N LYS A 103 15.37 -12.28 9.50
CA LYS A 103 14.69 -12.84 10.68
C LYS A 103 14.54 -11.85 11.84
N ASP A 104 15.50 -10.94 12.01
CA ASP A 104 15.55 -9.99 13.11
C ASP A 104 15.05 -8.58 12.72
N GLU A 105 14.60 -8.40 11.47
CA GLU A 105 14.06 -7.14 10.98
C GLU A 105 12.56 -7.05 11.25
N GLN A 106 12.10 -5.84 11.57
CA GLN A 106 10.69 -5.53 11.79
C GLN A 106 10.23 -4.45 10.83
N LEU A 107 9.01 -4.61 10.33
CA LEU A 107 8.36 -3.64 9.45
C LEU A 107 7.36 -2.80 10.25
N ALA A 108 7.56 -1.49 10.24
CA ALA A 108 6.55 -0.53 10.69
C ALA A 108 5.89 0.13 9.47
N VAL A 109 4.59 0.40 9.58
CA VAL A 109 3.82 1.03 8.51
C VAL A 109 3.34 2.41 8.97
N ILE A 110 3.62 3.43 8.14
CA ILE A 110 3.11 4.79 8.33
C ILE A 110 2.15 5.09 7.18
N ASN A 111 0.92 5.46 7.51
CA ASN A 111 -0.11 5.86 6.55
C ASN A 111 -0.47 7.34 6.75
N LEU A 112 -0.46 8.10 5.67
CA LEU A 112 -0.90 9.50 5.62
C LEU A 112 -2.29 9.51 4.99
N ASP A 113 -3.34 9.44 5.83
CA ASP A 113 -4.71 9.22 5.35
C ASP A 113 -5.75 9.82 6.32
N ALA A 114 -6.88 10.22 5.76
CA ALA A 114 -8.08 10.59 6.53
C ALA A 114 -8.80 9.38 7.15
N HIS A 115 -8.49 8.16 6.70
CA HIS A 115 -9.16 6.91 7.08
C HIS A 115 -8.18 5.93 7.73
N PHE A 116 -8.71 5.05 8.57
CA PHE A 116 -7.92 3.97 9.15
C PHE A 116 -7.65 2.82 8.17
N ASP A 117 -8.51 2.61 7.20
CA ASP A 117 -8.50 1.49 6.24
C ASP A 117 -8.28 0.10 6.90
N LEU A 118 -8.87 -0.04 8.11
CA LEU A 118 -8.85 -1.22 8.96
C LEU A 118 -10.22 -1.93 9.00
N ARG A 119 -11.09 -1.65 8.01
CA ARG A 119 -12.40 -2.31 7.96
C ARG A 119 -12.24 -3.82 7.87
N PRO A 120 -13.08 -4.59 8.59
CA PRO A 120 -13.14 -6.02 8.35
C PRO A 120 -13.66 -6.25 6.94
N TYR A 121 -13.08 -7.22 6.25
CA TYR A 121 -13.61 -7.70 4.99
C TYR A 121 -14.68 -8.76 5.25
N ASP A 122 -15.67 -8.78 4.40
CA ASP A 122 -16.83 -9.68 4.47
C ASP A 122 -16.75 -10.74 3.34
N GLN A 123 -17.90 -11.28 2.97
CA GLN A 123 -18.01 -12.27 1.89
C GLN A 123 -17.61 -11.73 0.51
N THR A 124 -17.56 -10.41 0.33
CA THR A 124 -17.09 -9.79 -0.93
C THR A 124 -15.56 -9.76 -1.03
N GLY A 125 -14.86 -10.10 0.04
CA GLY A 125 -13.42 -10.17 0.10
C GLY A 125 -12.74 -8.82 0.37
N PRO A 126 -11.41 -8.80 0.20
CA PRO A 126 -10.60 -7.61 0.38
C PRO A 126 -10.97 -6.49 -0.61
N ASN A 127 -10.82 -5.24 -0.16
CA ASN A 127 -11.14 -4.06 -0.96
C ASN A 127 -10.22 -2.87 -0.60
N SER A 128 -10.48 -1.68 -1.15
CA SER A 128 -9.63 -0.50 -0.92
C SER A 128 -9.61 0.00 0.53
N GLY A 129 -10.59 -0.33 1.36
CA GLY A 129 -10.66 0.08 2.77
C GLY A 129 -10.21 -1.00 3.77
N THR A 130 -9.62 -2.09 3.29
CA THR A 130 -9.24 -3.25 4.14
C THR A 130 -7.75 -3.56 4.12
N GLY A 131 -6.94 -2.83 3.36
CA GLY A 131 -5.54 -3.16 3.12
C GLY A 131 -4.72 -3.29 4.40
N PHE A 132 -4.86 -2.36 5.33
CA PHE A 132 -4.13 -2.40 6.60
C PHE A 132 -4.70 -3.41 7.58
N ARG A 133 -5.96 -3.79 7.42
CA ARG A 133 -6.54 -4.93 8.13
C ARG A 133 -5.93 -6.24 7.65
N GLN A 134 -5.76 -6.42 6.34
CA GLN A 134 -5.07 -7.57 5.76
C GLN A 134 -3.62 -7.67 6.29
N MET A 135 -2.89 -6.53 6.37
CA MET A 135 -1.54 -6.49 6.95
C MET A 135 -1.52 -6.94 8.40
N ALA A 136 -2.45 -6.42 9.22
CA ALA A 136 -2.55 -6.78 10.64
C ALA A 136 -2.89 -8.26 10.84
N ASP A 137 -3.79 -8.81 10.03
CA ASP A 137 -4.16 -10.22 10.09
C ASP A 137 -3.00 -11.11 9.61
N HIS A 138 -2.29 -10.75 8.54
CA HIS A 138 -1.09 -11.44 8.08
C HIS A 138 0.03 -11.44 9.13
N ALA A 139 0.33 -10.31 9.74
CA ALA A 139 1.34 -10.23 10.81
C ALA A 139 0.95 -11.14 11.99
N LYS A 140 -0.32 -11.13 12.39
CA LYS A 140 -0.84 -12.01 13.45
C LYS A 140 -0.67 -13.50 13.11
N GLU A 141 -0.95 -13.90 11.87
CA GLU A 141 -0.76 -15.29 11.41
C GLU A 141 0.71 -15.71 11.48
N LYS A 142 1.63 -14.78 11.27
CA LYS A 142 3.08 -14.99 11.41
C LYS A 142 3.59 -14.88 12.85
N GLY A 143 2.72 -14.56 13.81
CA GLY A 143 3.13 -14.33 15.20
C GLY A 143 3.98 -13.06 15.38
N GLN A 144 3.81 -12.08 14.51
CA GLN A 144 4.56 -10.83 14.48
C GLN A 144 3.68 -9.66 14.94
N ASP A 145 4.32 -8.63 15.48
CA ASP A 145 3.67 -7.34 15.73
C ASP A 145 3.43 -6.59 14.42
N PHE A 146 2.40 -5.74 14.43
CA PHE A 146 2.10 -4.84 13.33
C PHE A 146 2.10 -3.38 13.83
N PRO A 147 3.27 -2.74 13.93
CA PRO A 147 3.35 -1.32 14.27
C PRO A 147 2.75 -0.48 13.15
N TYR A 148 1.62 0.16 13.42
CA TYR A 148 0.88 0.96 12.46
C TYR A 148 0.60 2.34 12.99
N LEU A 149 1.11 3.37 12.30
CA LEU A 149 0.91 4.79 12.59
C LEU A 149 0.10 5.42 11.47
N ILE A 150 -1.01 6.06 11.82
CA ILE A 150 -1.86 6.76 10.86
C ILE A 150 -1.84 8.26 11.19
N LEU A 151 -1.50 9.09 10.22
CA LEU A 151 -1.42 10.55 10.36
C LEU A 151 -2.49 11.21 9.48
N GLY A 152 -3.25 12.14 10.05
CA GLY A 152 -4.27 12.90 9.32
C GLY A 152 -5.68 12.34 9.42
N ILE A 153 -5.96 11.54 10.44
CA ILE A 153 -7.28 10.96 10.65
C ILE A 153 -8.34 12.05 10.78
N GLN A 154 -9.40 11.91 10.00
CA GLN A 154 -10.61 12.73 10.12
C GLN A 154 -11.68 11.96 10.91
N GLU A 155 -12.04 12.46 12.07
CA GLU A 155 -12.92 11.77 13.01
C GLU A 155 -14.29 11.43 12.39
N HIS A 156 -14.88 12.37 11.65
CA HIS A 156 -16.20 12.20 11.03
C HIS A 156 -16.21 11.19 9.85
N ASN A 157 -15.05 10.79 9.34
CA ASN A 157 -14.92 9.81 8.26
C ASN A 157 -14.66 8.39 8.76
N ASN A 158 -14.54 8.20 10.07
CA ASN A 158 -14.25 6.92 10.68
C ASN A 158 -15.26 6.59 11.77
N ASN A 159 -15.79 5.37 11.77
CA ASN A 159 -16.73 4.96 12.78
C ASN A 159 -16.03 4.57 14.11
N LEU A 160 -16.80 4.61 15.20
CA LEU A 160 -16.30 4.32 16.54
C LEU A 160 -15.67 2.90 16.66
N PHE A 161 -16.14 1.94 15.87
CA PHE A 161 -15.57 0.59 15.86
C PHE A 161 -14.09 0.62 15.47
N LEU A 162 -13.69 1.43 14.47
CA LEU A 162 -12.30 1.55 14.02
C LEU A 162 -11.42 2.22 15.07
N PHE A 163 -11.90 3.27 15.74
CA PHE A 163 -11.19 3.88 16.87
C PHE A 163 -10.94 2.86 18.00
N ASN A 164 -11.94 2.08 18.35
CA ASN A 164 -11.82 1.03 19.36
C ASN A 164 -10.86 -0.09 18.92
N TYR A 165 -10.84 -0.42 17.62
CA TYR A 165 -9.91 -1.42 17.09
C TYR A 165 -8.46 -0.95 17.20
N VAL A 166 -8.18 0.29 16.79
CA VAL A 166 -6.85 0.91 16.88
C VAL A 166 -6.34 0.94 18.33
N ALA A 167 -7.19 1.40 19.28
CA ALA A 167 -6.85 1.44 20.69
C ALA A 167 -6.52 0.05 21.28
N LYS A 168 -7.30 -0.98 20.93
CA LYS A 168 -7.09 -2.36 21.39
C LYS A 168 -5.82 -3.01 20.84
N LYS A 169 -5.34 -2.56 19.68
CA LYS A 169 -4.18 -3.13 18.98
C LYS A 169 -2.90 -2.34 19.21
N SER A 170 -2.93 -1.33 20.09
CA SER A 170 -1.77 -0.44 20.32
C SER A 170 -1.25 0.24 19.05
N MET A 171 -2.13 0.42 18.07
CA MET A 171 -1.86 1.23 16.88
C MET A 171 -2.03 2.70 17.24
N LEU A 172 -1.39 3.61 16.51
CA LEU A 172 -1.44 5.03 16.80
C LEU A 172 -2.12 5.80 15.66
N GLY A 173 -3.25 6.44 15.94
CA GLY A 173 -3.92 7.36 15.05
C GLY A 173 -3.75 8.81 15.51
N VAL A 174 -3.33 9.70 14.63
CA VAL A 174 -3.19 11.14 14.89
C VAL A 174 -4.26 11.87 14.08
N LEU A 175 -5.09 12.65 14.77
CA LEU A 175 -6.15 13.44 14.13
C LEU A 175 -5.56 14.57 13.28
N ALA A 176 -6.25 14.91 12.19
CA ALA A 176 -6.02 16.14 11.47
C ALA A 176 -6.53 17.32 12.33
N THR A 177 -5.72 18.34 12.49
CA THR A 177 -6.06 19.60 13.18
C THR A 177 -6.56 20.63 12.19
#